data_cecc318c24c90ef3c8cb0ca8946576f9
#
_entry.id   cecc318c24c90ef3c8cb0ca8946576f9
#
_cell.length_a   1.000
_cell.length_b   1.000
_cell.length_c   1.000
_cell.angle_alpha   90.00
_cell.angle_beta   90.00
_cell.angle_gamma   90.00
#
_symmetry.space_group_name_H-M   'P 1'
#
loop_
_entity.id
_entity.type
_entity.pdbx_description
1 polymer ?
#
loop_
_entity_poly.entity_id
_entity_poly.type
_entity_poly.pdbx_seq_one_letter_code
_entity_poly.pdbx_strand_id
1 'polypeptide(L)'
;MRVHWGVRNIPRFDKQKDGGDDGWFISEESQAAGVADGVGAWRNRNIKPGIYTRSLMGITKNRVQAGLNPYDAIKSAYEEWQDRTDYGSTTFCVSQLLNN
;
A
#
# COMPACT_ATOMS: atom_id res chain seq x y z
N MET A 1 18.27 -12.04 12.94
CA MET A 1 18.01 -10.59 13.01
C MET A 1 16.54 -10.33 12.74
N ARG A 2 15.93 -9.44 13.49
CA ARG A 2 14.56 -8.99 13.26
C ARG A 2 14.53 -7.49 13.07
N VAL A 3 13.60 -7.03 12.25
CA VAL A 3 13.35 -5.61 12.06
C VAL A 3 12.03 -5.26 12.76
N HIS A 4 12.03 -4.17 13.49
CA HIS A 4 10.81 -3.57 14.02
C HIS A 4 10.46 -2.36 13.20
N TRP A 5 9.18 -2.24 12.86
CA TRP A 5 8.69 -1.21 11.94
C TRP A 5 7.80 -0.22 12.70
N GLY A 6 7.86 1.02 12.29
CA GLY A 6 6.93 2.02 12.74
C GLY A 6 6.44 2.83 11.56
N VAL A 7 5.19 3.28 11.61
CA VAL A 7 4.63 4.13 10.58
C VAL A 7 3.74 5.18 11.21
N ARG A 8 3.78 6.37 10.63
CA ARG A 8 2.84 7.43 10.97
C ARG A 8 2.37 8.10 9.69
N ASN A 9 1.06 8.24 9.55
CA ASN A 9 0.45 8.94 8.43
C ASN A 9 0.06 10.35 8.88
N ILE A 10 0.62 11.36 8.21
CA ILE A 10 0.31 12.76 8.49
C ILE A 10 -0.25 13.36 7.21
N PRO A 11 -1.57 13.27 6.98
CA PRO A 11 -2.18 13.81 5.77
C PRO A 11 -2.06 15.33 5.73
N ARG A 12 -1.99 15.87 4.53
CA ARG A 12 -2.10 17.31 4.32
C ARG A 12 -3.41 17.80 4.95
N PHE A 13 -3.42 19.03 5.50
CA PHE A 13 -4.54 19.54 6.29
C PHE A 13 -5.88 19.40 5.56
N ASP A 14 -5.93 19.70 4.27
CA ASP A 14 -7.15 19.64 3.46
C ASP A 14 -7.60 18.21 3.14
N LYS A 15 -6.79 17.20 3.49
CA LYS A 15 -7.10 15.78 3.24
C LYS A 15 -7.32 14.98 4.52
N GLN A 16 -7.28 15.62 5.69
CA GLN A 16 -7.36 14.91 6.98
C GLN A 16 -8.67 14.15 7.17
N LYS A 17 -9.77 14.66 6.63
CA LYS A 17 -11.09 14.05 6.81
C LYS A 17 -11.18 12.62 6.27
N ASP A 18 -10.46 12.30 5.20
CA ASP A 18 -10.50 10.97 4.60
C ASP A 18 -9.20 10.18 4.80
N GLY A 19 -8.27 10.69 5.61
CA GLY A 19 -7.02 10.00 5.92
C GLY A 19 -5.90 10.20 4.91
N GLY A 20 -6.09 11.06 3.89
CA GLY A 20 -5.06 11.38 2.90
C GLY A 20 -5.00 10.39 1.74
N ASP A 21 -3.93 10.49 0.95
CA ASP A 21 -3.77 9.76 -0.29
C ASP A 21 -2.87 8.53 -0.17
N ASP A 22 -2.20 8.37 0.97
CA ASP A 22 -1.16 7.37 1.15
C ASP A 22 -1.71 6.10 1.80
N GLY A 23 -1.02 5.00 1.55
CA GLY A 23 -1.29 3.74 2.20
C GLY A 23 0.00 3.08 2.68
N TRP A 24 -0.11 2.13 3.58
CA TRP A 24 1.02 1.37 4.09
C TRP A 24 0.56 0.00 4.59
N PHE A 25 1.51 -0.90 4.79
CA PHE A 25 1.28 -2.10 5.59
C PHE A 25 2.54 -2.44 6.39
N ILE A 26 2.32 -3.16 7.47
CA ILE A 26 3.38 -3.79 8.26
C ILE A 26 2.97 -5.23 8.50
N SER A 27 3.88 -6.16 8.24
CA SER A 27 3.73 -7.56 8.61
C SER A 27 4.95 -7.98 9.43
N GLU A 28 4.79 -8.01 10.74
CA GLU A 28 5.85 -8.49 11.64
C GLU A 28 6.15 -9.97 11.37
N GLU A 29 5.11 -10.75 11.10
CA GLU A 29 5.23 -12.17 10.80
C GLU A 29 6.11 -12.45 9.59
N SER A 30 5.91 -11.69 8.52
CA SER A 30 6.67 -11.87 7.27
C SER A 30 7.91 -10.99 7.21
N GLN A 31 8.17 -10.20 8.25
CA GLN A 31 9.27 -9.23 8.28
C GLN A 31 9.28 -8.34 7.05
N ALA A 32 8.13 -7.75 6.75
CA ALA A 32 7.94 -6.91 5.58
C ALA A 32 7.14 -5.67 5.92
N ALA A 33 7.36 -4.61 5.16
CA ALA A 33 6.59 -3.38 5.25
C ALA A 33 6.53 -2.72 3.88
N GLY A 34 5.49 -1.94 3.65
CA GLY A 34 5.33 -1.23 2.39
C GLY A 34 4.65 0.11 2.57
N VAL A 35 4.94 1.02 1.65
CA VAL A 35 4.31 2.33 1.57
C VAL A 35 3.90 2.61 0.13
N ALA A 36 2.83 3.39 -0.01
CA ALA A 36 2.31 3.80 -1.30
C ALA A 36 1.89 5.26 -1.23
N ASP A 37 2.36 6.05 -2.20
CA ASP A 37 2.04 7.47 -2.32
C ASP A 37 1.04 7.63 -3.47
N GLY A 38 -0.22 7.85 -3.12
CA GLY A 38 -1.30 7.98 -4.09
C GLY A 38 -1.24 9.30 -4.85
N VAL A 39 -1.63 9.25 -6.12
CA VAL A 39 -1.63 10.43 -6.99
C VAL A 39 -2.83 11.32 -6.67
N GLY A 40 -2.57 12.48 -6.06
CA GLY A 40 -3.60 13.39 -5.56
C GLY A 40 -4.49 13.99 -6.65
N ALA A 41 -4.03 14.06 -7.89
CA ALA A 41 -4.80 14.63 -9.01
C ALA A 41 -6.13 13.92 -9.27
N TRP A 42 -6.28 12.67 -8.84
CA TRP A 42 -7.54 11.94 -8.94
C TRP A 42 -8.68 12.61 -8.17
N ARG A 43 -8.35 13.42 -7.14
CA ARG A 43 -9.35 14.18 -6.39
C ARG A 43 -10.12 15.17 -7.27
N ASN A 44 -9.51 15.63 -8.37
CA ASN A 44 -10.17 16.50 -9.34
C ASN A 44 -11.32 15.79 -10.08
N ARG A 45 -11.38 14.47 -9.97
CA ARG A 45 -12.45 13.64 -10.54
C ARG A 45 -13.32 13.01 -9.44
N ASN A 46 -13.30 13.58 -8.23
CA ASN A 46 -14.02 13.06 -7.06
C ASN A 46 -13.58 11.63 -6.67
N ILE A 47 -12.35 11.27 -6.96
CA ILE A 47 -11.76 9.99 -6.58
C ILE A 47 -10.75 10.23 -5.47
N LYS A 48 -10.90 9.48 -4.37
CA LYS A 48 -9.99 9.57 -3.22
C LYS A 48 -8.87 8.55 -3.38
N PRO A 49 -7.64 9.01 -3.65
CA PRO A 49 -6.52 8.08 -3.90
C PRO A 49 -6.23 7.15 -2.72
N GLY A 50 -6.53 7.58 -1.48
CA GLY A 50 -6.32 6.76 -0.29
C GLY A 50 -7.11 5.46 -0.29
N ILE A 51 -8.28 5.43 -0.90
CA ILE A 51 -9.05 4.18 -1.03
C ILE A 51 -8.25 3.19 -1.88
N TYR A 52 -7.69 3.65 -2.98
CA TYR A 52 -6.87 2.85 -3.86
C TYR A 52 -5.60 2.35 -3.16
N THR A 53 -4.84 3.25 -2.54
CA THR A 53 -3.56 2.90 -1.92
C THR A 53 -3.73 1.95 -0.74
N ARG A 54 -4.73 2.19 0.11
CA ARG A 54 -4.96 1.33 1.28
C ARG A 54 -5.45 -0.05 0.88
N SER A 55 -6.32 -0.14 -0.12
CA SER A 55 -6.78 -1.44 -0.62
C SER A 55 -5.64 -2.23 -1.23
N LEU A 56 -4.82 -1.57 -2.04
CA LEU A 56 -3.68 -2.20 -2.70
C LEU A 56 -2.64 -2.67 -1.68
N MET A 57 -2.39 -1.87 -0.63
CA MET A 57 -1.49 -2.25 0.45
C MET A 57 -2.01 -3.47 1.23
N GLY A 58 -3.31 -3.54 1.48
CA GLY A 58 -3.93 -4.69 2.13
C GLY A 58 -3.77 -5.97 1.34
N ILE A 59 -3.99 -5.92 0.03
CA ILE A 59 -3.79 -7.07 -0.84
C ILE A 59 -2.31 -7.47 -0.88
N THR A 60 -1.42 -6.51 -1.02
CA THR A 60 0.03 -6.75 -1.05
C THR A 60 0.49 -7.44 0.23
N LYS A 61 0.01 -6.96 1.40
CA LYS A 61 0.30 -7.60 2.68
C LYS A 61 -0.11 -9.08 2.67
N ASN A 62 -1.34 -9.38 2.22
CA ASN A 62 -1.84 -10.74 2.16
C ASN A 62 -0.96 -11.63 1.26
N ARG A 63 -0.48 -11.11 0.14
CA ARG A 63 0.39 -11.85 -0.77
C ARG A 63 1.76 -12.13 -0.16
N VAL A 64 2.35 -11.15 0.54
CA VAL A 64 3.61 -11.34 1.25
C VAL A 64 3.45 -12.39 2.35
N GLN A 65 2.35 -12.34 3.10
CA GLN A 65 2.06 -13.33 4.13
C GLN A 65 1.81 -14.73 3.57
N ALA A 66 1.35 -14.81 2.33
CA ALA A 66 1.19 -16.09 1.62
C ALA A 66 2.50 -16.62 1.04
N GLY A 67 3.60 -15.90 1.20
CA GLY A 67 4.92 -16.37 0.79
C GLY A 67 5.46 -15.77 -0.51
N LEU A 68 4.73 -14.86 -1.16
CA LEU A 68 5.24 -14.18 -2.35
C LEU A 68 6.33 -13.19 -1.97
N ASN A 69 7.37 -13.08 -2.80
CA ASN A 69 8.38 -12.04 -2.63
C ASN A 69 7.76 -10.66 -2.93
N PRO A 70 8.44 -9.55 -2.56
CA PRO A 70 7.86 -8.22 -2.75
C PRO A 70 7.44 -7.90 -4.18
N TYR A 71 8.25 -8.28 -5.17
CA TYR A 71 7.92 -8.02 -6.57
C TYR A 71 6.63 -8.74 -6.99
N ASP A 72 6.55 -10.03 -6.71
CA ASP A 72 5.38 -10.83 -7.09
C ASP A 72 4.14 -10.43 -6.30
N ALA A 73 4.32 -10.02 -5.04
CA ALA A 73 3.21 -9.54 -4.21
C ALA A 73 2.58 -8.27 -4.80
N ILE A 74 3.42 -7.31 -5.20
CA ILE A 74 2.94 -6.07 -5.84
C ILE A 74 2.24 -6.38 -7.16
N LYS A 75 2.87 -7.21 -7.99
CA LYS A 75 2.32 -7.58 -9.30
C LYS A 75 0.97 -8.27 -9.16
N SER A 76 0.86 -9.25 -8.26
CA SER A 76 -0.38 -9.97 -7.98
C SER A 76 -1.47 -9.05 -7.46
N ALA A 77 -1.12 -8.13 -6.57
CA ALA A 77 -2.07 -7.16 -6.01
C ALA A 77 -2.61 -6.23 -7.10
N TYR A 78 -1.73 -5.74 -7.98
CA TYR A 78 -2.14 -4.88 -9.09
C TYR A 78 -3.06 -5.62 -10.06
N GLU A 79 -2.74 -6.85 -10.41
CA GLU A 79 -3.57 -7.66 -11.30
C GLU A 79 -4.98 -7.88 -10.74
N GLU A 80 -5.09 -8.18 -9.44
CA GLU A 80 -6.39 -8.30 -8.80
C GLU A 80 -7.17 -6.99 -8.81
N TRP A 81 -6.45 -5.87 -8.61
CA TRP A 81 -7.09 -4.55 -8.55
C TRP A 81 -7.63 -4.11 -9.90
N GLN A 82 -7.01 -4.50 -11.02
CA GLN A 82 -7.44 -4.10 -12.36
C GLN A 82 -8.90 -4.45 -12.67
N ASP A 83 -9.41 -5.49 -12.04
CA ASP A 83 -10.79 -5.96 -12.26
C ASP A 83 -11.82 -5.18 -11.44
N ARG A 84 -11.37 -4.19 -10.67
CA ARG A 84 -12.25 -3.39 -9.81
C ARG A 84 -12.67 -2.09 -10.49
N THR A 85 -13.74 -1.49 -9.95
CA THR A 85 -14.30 -0.25 -10.49
C THR A 85 -13.68 1.00 -9.88
N ASP A 86 -12.89 0.85 -8.83
CA ASP A 86 -12.21 1.98 -8.18
C ASP A 86 -10.99 2.38 -9.00
N TYR A 87 -10.83 3.69 -9.19
CA TYR A 87 -9.73 4.24 -9.97
C TYR A 87 -8.69 4.88 -9.07
N GLY A 88 -7.47 4.93 -9.55
CA GLY A 88 -6.37 5.56 -8.86
C GLY A 88 -5.04 5.19 -9.48
N SER A 89 -4.00 5.82 -9.01
CA SER A 89 -2.63 5.45 -9.33
C SER A 89 -1.75 5.77 -8.13
N THR A 90 -0.60 5.10 -8.05
CA THR A 90 0.29 5.24 -6.90
C THR A 90 1.70 4.79 -7.25
N THR A 91 2.65 5.23 -6.43
CA THR A 91 3.98 4.62 -6.38
C THR A 91 4.02 3.63 -5.22
N PHE A 92 4.89 2.64 -5.31
CA PHE A 92 5.05 1.59 -4.30
C PHE A 92 6.49 1.44 -3.87
N CYS A 93 6.66 1.12 -2.59
CA CYS A 93 7.94 0.63 -2.08
C CYS A 93 7.65 -0.45 -1.04
N VAL A 94 8.14 -1.65 -1.26
CA VAL A 94 7.98 -2.78 -0.33
C VAL A 94 9.33 -3.34 0.01
N SER A 95 9.59 -3.54 1.29
CA SER A 95 10.84 -4.11 1.80
C SER A 95 10.55 -5.36 2.62
N GLN A 96 11.42 -6.34 2.52
CA GLN A 96 11.32 -7.56 3.31
C GLN A 96 12.71 -8.01 3.75
N LEU A 97 12.83 -8.36 5.02
CA LEU A 97 14.03 -8.99 5.54
C LEU A 97 13.95 -10.50 5.33
N LEU A 98 14.90 -11.05 4.62
CA LEU A 98 15.00 -12.49 4.41
C LEU A 98 16.00 -13.07 5.39
N ASN A 99 15.60 -14.12 6.10
CA ASN A 99 16.47 -14.89 7.00
C ASN A 99 16.96 -16.12 6.26
N ASN A 100 18.22 -16.10 5.90
CA ASN A 100 18.88 -17.24 5.27
C ASN A 100 19.72 -18.01 6.28
#